data_60d05d6359fa5662ba11a8f6aec62e59
#
_entry.id   60d05d6359fa5662ba11a8f6aec62e59
#
_cell.length_a   1.000
_cell.length_b   1.000
_cell.length_c   1.000
_cell.angle_alpha   90.00
_cell.angle_beta   90.00
_cell.angle_gamma   90.00
#
_symmetry.space_group_name_H-M   'P 1'
#
loop_
_entity.id
_entity.type
_entity.pdbx_description
1 polymer ?
#
loop_
_entity_poly.entity_id
_entity_poly.type
_entity_poly.pdbx_seq_one_letter_code
_entity_poly.pdbx_strand_id
1 'polypeptide(L)'
;MADDKKFTEDAYEQTLIALFRDELGYAYECGYEVERDYKEPFYRADLVASMRRLNPQLPADAIDEGIKQITNISIGTLEQNNEQFTLWMQNGLELGFLQNGEERTALMRLIDFDHPERNLFKVVNQWRVEEYKNKRCDMVVMVNGLPLVVVELKSAISEDATIDDAYKQIKNYQPFQASSATTPST
;
A
#
# COMPACT_ATOMS: atom_id res chain seq x y z
N MET A 1 -19.07 -23.34 33.71
CA MET A 1 -18.24 -22.13 33.69
C MET A 1 -17.79 -21.97 32.27
N ALA A 2 -18.38 -21.03 31.52
CA ALA A 2 -17.91 -20.71 30.19
C ALA A 2 -16.53 -20.06 30.34
N ASP A 3 -15.56 -20.62 29.67
CA ASP A 3 -14.20 -20.09 29.56
C ASP A 3 -14.34 -18.76 28.79
N ASP A 4 -14.23 -17.67 29.53
CA ASP A 4 -14.28 -16.31 28.99
C ASP A 4 -12.98 -16.12 28.23
N LYS A 5 -12.93 -16.59 26.96
CA LYS A 5 -11.83 -16.38 26.05
C LYS A 5 -11.68 -14.87 25.90
N LYS A 6 -10.75 -14.28 26.67
CA LYS A 6 -10.34 -12.90 26.50
C LYS A 6 -9.87 -12.73 25.05
N PHE A 7 -10.68 -12.05 24.24
CA PHE A 7 -10.30 -11.66 22.90
C PHE A 7 -9.18 -10.61 23.01
N THR A 8 -7.95 -11.05 22.75
CA THR A 8 -6.75 -10.21 22.72
C THR A 8 -6.59 -9.59 21.34
N GLU A 9 -5.80 -8.53 21.20
CA GLU A 9 -5.44 -7.96 19.89
C GLU A 9 -4.87 -9.03 18.94
N ASP A 10 -4.03 -9.92 19.46
CA ASP A 10 -3.47 -11.05 18.73
C ASP A 10 -4.57 -12.01 18.21
N ALA A 11 -5.58 -12.32 19.01
CA ALA A 11 -6.69 -13.18 18.57
C ALA A 11 -7.51 -12.51 17.43
N TYR A 12 -7.71 -11.19 17.49
CA TYR A 12 -8.35 -10.44 16.40
C TYR A 12 -7.46 -10.42 15.16
N GLU A 13 -6.16 -10.19 15.30
CA GLU A 13 -5.21 -10.20 14.18
C GLU A 13 -5.24 -11.54 13.46
N GLN A 14 -5.13 -12.65 14.20
CA GLN A 14 -5.19 -14.00 13.62
C GLN A 14 -6.54 -14.30 12.94
N THR A 15 -7.63 -13.83 13.52
CA THR A 15 -8.98 -14.00 12.92
C THR A 15 -9.09 -13.25 11.59
N LEU A 16 -8.58 -12.02 11.53
CA LEU A 16 -8.59 -11.23 10.30
C LEU A 16 -7.66 -11.82 9.24
N ILE A 17 -6.47 -12.30 9.63
CA ILE A 17 -5.57 -13.00 8.71
C ILE A 17 -6.28 -14.22 8.11
N ALA A 18 -6.94 -15.03 8.94
CA ALA A 18 -7.68 -16.19 8.46
C ALA A 18 -8.82 -15.78 7.50
N LEU A 19 -9.59 -14.73 7.82
CA LEU A 19 -10.63 -14.20 6.95
C LEU A 19 -10.07 -13.80 5.57
N PHE A 20 -9.01 -13.00 5.53
CA PHE A 20 -8.42 -12.55 4.27
C PHE A 20 -7.84 -13.71 3.47
N ARG A 21 -7.07 -14.58 4.13
CA ARG A 21 -6.38 -15.70 3.47
C ARG A 21 -7.32 -16.82 3.05
N ASP A 22 -8.17 -17.31 3.99
CA ASP A 22 -8.90 -18.56 3.83
C ASP A 22 -10.27 -18.34 3.18
N GLU A 23 -10.94 -17.20 3.47
CA GLU A 23 -12.28 -16.90 2.92
C GLU A 23 -12.21 -16.01 1.67
N LEU A 24 -11.31 -15.01 1.66
CA LEU A 24 -11.20 -14.06 0.55
C LEU A 24 -10.11 -14.44 -0.46
N GLY A 25 -9.27 -15.43 -0.14
CA GLY A 25 -8.23 -15.93 -1.06
C GLY A 25 -7.06 -14.96 -1.27
N TYR A 26 -6.81 -14.04 -0.34
CA TYR A 26 -5.67 -13.13 -0.42
C TYR A 26 -4.37 -13.86 -0.10
N ALA A 27 -3.28 -13.49 -0.76
CA ALA A 27 -1.96 -13.88 -0.31
C ALA A 27 -1.70 -13.32 1.10
N TYR A 28 -0.94 -14.04 1.90
CA TYR A 28 -0.54 -13.59 3.24
C TYR A 28 0.97 -13.67 3.41
N GLU A 29 1.53 -12.66 4.04
CA GLU A 29 2.91 -12.65 4.51
C GLU A 29 3.03 -11.93 5.86
N CYS A 30 4.00 -12.37 6.66
CA CYS A 30 4.37 -11.69 7.90
C CYS A 30 5.41 -10.60 7.59
N GLY A 31 5.12 -9.34 7.93
CA GLY A 31 5.98 -8.21 7.62
C GLY A 31 7.37 -8.27 8.26
N TYR A 32 7.56 -9.05 9.32
CA TYR A 32 8.88 -9.32 9.89
C TYR A 32 9.77 -10.22 9.03
N GLU A 33 9.16 -11.05 8.18
CA GLU A 33 9.86 -12.02 7.32
C GLU A 33 10.19 -11.43 5.95
N VAL A 34 9.66 -10.24 5.64
CA VAL A 34 9.87 -9.58 4.36
C VAL A 34 11.15 -8.75 4.40
N GLU A 35 12.17 -9.17 3.65
CA GLU A 35 13.38 -8.37 3.45
C GLU A 35 13.09 -7.26 2.43
N ARG A 36 13.14 -6.01 2.88
CA ARG A 36 12.83 -4.83 2.05
C ARG A 36 13.44 -3.55 2.62
N ASP A 37 13.42 -2.49 1.84
CA ASP A 37 13.67 -1.14 2.35
C ASP A 37 12.44 -0.68 3.17
N TYR A 38 12.64 -0.50 4.47
CA TYR A 38 11.58 -0.04 5.38
C TYR A 38 11.18 1.42 5.16
N LYS A 39 11.92 2.20 4.36
CA LYS A 39 11.54 3.55 3.96
C LYS A 39 10.47 3.56 2.85
N GLU A 40 10.34 2.45 2.12
CA GLU A 40 9.31 2.31 1.10
C GLU A 40 8.00 1.78 1.73
N PRO A 41 6.87 2.50 1.60
CA PRO A 41 5.57 1.99 2.04
C PRO A 41 5.01 0.92 1.09
N PHE A 42 5.53 0.84 -0.14
CA PHE A 42 5.08 -0.08 -1.18
C PHE A 42 5.71 -1.46 -1.04
N TYR A 43 4.97 -2.49 -1.44
CA TYR A 43 5.54 -3.82 -1.63
C TYR A 43 6.20 -3.90 -3.01
N ARG A 44 7.44 -3.47 -3.11
CA ARG A 44 8.15 -3.20 -4.38
C ARG A 44 8.14 -4.37 -5.36
N ALA A 45 8.38 -5.59 -4.89
CA ALA A 45 8.41 -6.77 -5.75
C ALA A 45 7.06 -7.03 -6.43
N ASP A 46 5.98 -6.97 -5.63
CA ASP A 46 4.62 -7.16 -6.13
C ASP A 46 4.18 -6.01 -7.04
N LEU A 47 4.58 -4.78 -6.70
CA LEU A 47 4.28 -3.60 -7.52
C LEU A 47 4.87 -3.75 -8.93
N VAL A 48 6.16 -4.05 -9.03
CA VAL A 48 6.84 -4.23 -10.33
C VAL A 48 6.21 -5.37 -11.13
N ALA A 49 6.00 -6.53 -10.48
CA ALA A 49 5.40 -7.70 -11.14
C ALA A 49 3.97 -7.42 -11.63
N SER A 50 3.17 -6.72 -10.81
CA SER A 50 1.78 -6.40 -11.16
C SER A 50 1.69 -5.36 -12.25
N MET A 51 2.52 -4.30 -12.23
CA MET A 51 2.52 -3.29 -13.29
C MET A 51 2.87 -3.91 -14.64
N ARG A 52 3.85 -4.80 -14.69
CA ARG A 52 4.21 -5.53 -15.93
C ARG A 52 3.10 -6.46 -16.39
N ARG A 53 2.45 -7.17 -15.49
CA ARG A 53 1.34 -8.09 -15.80
C ARG A 53 0.10 -7.37 -16.32
N LEU A 54 -0.27 -6.23 -15.70
CA LEU A 54 -1.46 -5.46 -16.07
C LEU A 54 -1.27 -4.65 -17.34
N ASN A 55 -0.02 -4.35 -17.74
CA ASN A 55 0.30 -3.48 -18.86
C ASN A 55 1.25 -4.13 -19.87
N PRO A 56 0.91 -5.32 -20.43
CA PRO A 56 1.82 -6.05 -21.34
C PRO A 56 2.09 -5.32 -22.65
N GLN A 57 1.28 -4.30 -22.98
CA GLN A 57 1.42 -3.47 -24.18
C GLN A 57 2.48 -2.36 -24.03
N LEU A 58 2.90 -2.04 -22.80
CA LEU A 58 3.89 -0.99 -22.54
C LEU A 58 5.32 -1.55 -22.54
N PRO A 59 6.30 -0.78 -23.04
CA PRO A 59 7.72 -1.11 -22.87
C PRO A 59 8.13 -1.14 -21.40
N ALA A 60 9.11 -1.97 -21.07
CA ALA A 60 9.56 -2.15 -19.68
C ALA A 60 10.09 -0.85 -19.06
N ASP A 61 10.82 -0.05 -19.82
CA ASP A 61 11.35 1.25 -19.41
C ASP A 61 10.24 2.28 -19.12
N ALA A 62 9.16 2.27 -19.92
CA ALA A 62 7.99 3.10 -19.64
C ALA A 62 7.30 2.69 -18.33
N ILE A 63 7.16 1.38 -18.08
CA ILE A 63 6.60 0.88 -16.81
C ILE A 63 7.49 1.27 -15.63
N ASP A 64 8.81 1.12 -15.76
CA ASP A 64 9.75 1.47 -14.69
C ASP A 64 9.72 2.98 -14.40
N GLU A 65 9.53 3.83 -15.41
CA GLU A 65 9.33 5.27 -15.23
C GLU A 65 7.99 5.57 -14.54
N GLY A 66 6.91 4.89 -14.94
CA GLY A 66 5.62 5.02 -14.27
C GLY A 66 5.68 4.61 -12.79
N ILE A 67 6.39 3.52 -12.46
CA ILE A 67 6.62 3.10 -11.08
C ILE A 67 7.35 4.18 -10.29
N LYS A 68 8.37 4.84 -10.87
CA LYS A 68 9.04 5.96 -10.21
C LYS A 68 8.10 7.12 -9.93
N GLN A 69 7.23 7.48 -10.88
CA GLN A 69 6.28 8.57 -10.71
C GLN A 69 5.31 8.28 -9.57
N ILE A 70 4.72 7.08 -9.50
CA ILE A 70 3.77 6.73 -8.43
C ILE A 70 4.43 6.59 -7.06
N THR A 71 5.70 6.17 -7.00
CA THR A 71 6.41 6.01 -5.73
C THR A 71 7.08 7.30 -5.22
N ASN A 72 7.22 8.31 -6.07
CA ASN A 72 7.84 9.59 -5.74
C ASN A 72 6.91 10.78 -6.03
N ILE A 73 5.61 10.60 -5.84
CA ILE A 73 4.63 11.66 -6.08
C ILE A 73 4.90 12.87 -5.18
N SER A 74 5.14 14.04 -5.80
CA SER A 74 5.45 15.29 -5.12
C SER A 74 4.98 16.49 -5.97
N ILE A 75 3.67 16.57 -6.19
CA ILE A 75 3.07 17.65 -7.00
C ILE A 75 2.59 18.83 -6.17
N GLY A 76 2.47 18.66 -4.85
CA GLY A 76 1.96 19.70 -3.98
C GLY A 76 1.78 19.25 -2.53
N THR A 77 0.66 19.63 -1.91
CA THR A 77 0.32 19.20 -0.54
C THR A 77 0.01 17.70 -0.47
N LEU A 78 -0.08 17.15 0.73
CA LEU A 78 -0.46 15.76 0.94
C LEU A 78 -1.83 15.44 0.32
N GLU A 79 -2.79 16.35 0.46
CA GLU A 79 -4.13 16.21 -0.11
C GLU A 79 -4.07 16.15 -1.65
N GLN A 80 -3.29 17.03 -2.27
CA GLN A 80 -3.11 17.07 -3.72
C GLN A 80 -2.42 15.80 -4.23
N ASN A 81 -1.40 15.30 -3.51
CA ASN A 81 -0.73 14.06 -3.85
C ASN A 81 -1.69 12.86 -3.75
N ASN A 82 -2.52 12.81 -2.69
CA ASN A 82 -3.52 11.76 -2.50
C ASN A 82 -4.62 11.80 -3.58
N GLU A 83 -5.10 12.99 -3.93
CA GLU A 83 -6.06 13.18 -5.01
C GLU A 83 -5.48 12.67 -6.33
N GLN A 84 -4.27 13.10 -6.68
CA GLN A 84 -3.61 12.66 -7.91
C GLN A 84 -3.35 11.15 -7.94
N PHE A 85 -2.90 10.57 -6.83
CA PHE A 85 -2.71 9.13 -6.73
C PHE A 85 -4.03 8.36 -6.91
N THR A 86 -5.11 8.88 -6.32
CA THR A 86 -6.45 8.31 -6.49
C THR A 86 -6.92 8.35 -7.94
N LEU A 87 -6.67 9.48 -8.63
CA LEU A 87 -6.98 9.60 -10.07
C LEU A 87 -6.17 8.61 -10.91
N TRP A 88 -4.89 8.40 -10.61
CA TRP A 88 -4.07 7.40 -11.29
C TRP A 88 -4.56 5.97 -11.05
N MET A 89 -5.01 5.65 -9.83
CA MET A 89 -5.59 4.34 -9.54
C MET A 89 -6.87 4.09 -10.35
N GLN A 90 -7.72 5.12 -10.49
CA GLN A 90 -9.01 5.01 -11.18
C GLN A 90 -8.88 5.02 -12.70
N ASN A 91 -8.04 5.90 -13.24
CA ASN A 91 -7.99 6.21 -14.67
C ASN A 91 -6.73 5.70 -15.37
N GLY A 92 -5.73 5.27 -14.61
CA GLY A 92 -4.38 4.98 -15.10
C GLY A 92 -3.48 6.22 -15.10
N LEU A 93 -2.18 5.97 -15.14
CA LEU A 93 -1.14 6.99 -15.29
C LEU A 93 -0.76 7.11 -16.76
N GLU A 94 -0.89 8.31 -17.34
CA GLU A 94 -0.44 8.58 -18.69
C GLU A 94 1.09 8.61 -18.77
N LEU A 95 1.66 7.82 -19.70
CA LEU A 95 3.09 7.70 -19.93
C LEU A 95 3.42 7.98 -21.38
N GLY A 96 4.39 8.88 -21.60
CA GLY A 96 5.04 9.07 -22.89
C GLY A 96 6.27 8.15 -23.01
N PHE A 97 6.46 7.52 -24.16
CA PHE A 97 7.61 6.66 -24.45
C PHE A 97 7.94 6.63 -25.94
N LEU A 98 9.15 6.21 -26.28
CA LEU A 98 9.57 6.02 -27.66
C LEU A 98 9.32 4.56 -28.09
N GLN A 99 8.65 4.38 -29.23
CA GLN A 99 8.48 3.07 -29.84
C GLN A 99 8.85 3.16 -31.33
N ASN A 100 9.86 2.42 -31.75
CA ASN A 100 10.39 2.45 -33.11
C ASN A 100 10.82 3.85 -33.60
N GLY A 101 11.30 4.71 -32.67
CA GLY A 101 11.72 6.09 -32.98
C GLY A 101 10.58 7.12 -33.03
N GLU A 102 9.34 6.70 -32.79
CA GLU A 102 8.17 7.57 -32.69
C GLU A 102 7.76 7.77 -31.22
N GLU A 103 7.36 8.99 -30.88
CA GLU A 103 6.75 9.27 -29.58
C GLU A 103 5.33 8.67 -29.52
N ARG A 104 5.07 7.95 -28.45
CA ARG A 104 3.79 7.32 -28.14
C ARG A 104 3.36 7.69 -26.73
N THR A 105 2.05 7.73 -26.55
CA THR A 105 1.44 7.92 -25.23
C THR A 105 0.45 6.78 -24.95
N ALA A 106 0.49 6.24 -23.74
CA ALA A 106 -0.50 5.24 -23.32
C ALA A 106 -0.70 5.29 -21.80
N LEU A 107 -1.82 4.74 -21.35
CA LEU A 107 -2.16 4.65 -19.93
C LEU A 107 -1.56 3.38 -19.32
N MET A 108 -0.82 3.56 -18.22
CA MET A 108 -0.41 2.48 -17.34
C MET A 108 -1.50 2.26 -16.27
N ARG A 109 -2.15 1.10 -16.30
CA ARG A 109 -3.18 0.72 -15.34
C ARG A 109 -2.52 0.26 -14.03
N LEU A 110 -2.95 0.83 -12.91
CA LEU A 110 -2.47 0.46 -11.58
C LEU A 110 -3.35 -0.63 -10.95
N ILE A 111 -4.67 -0.55 -11.18
CA ILE A 111 -5.68 -1.50 -10.69
C ILE A 111 -6.59 -1.86 -11.86
N ASP A 112 -6.90 -3.13 -12.01
CA ASP A 112 -7.88 -3.60 -12.98
C ASP A 112 -9.24 -3.75 -12.29
N PHE A 113 -10.12 -2.75 -12.44
CA PHE A 113 -11.46 -2.77 -11.87
C PHE A 113 -12.44 -3.59 -12.71
N ASP A 114 -12.17 -3.73 -14.01
CA ASP A 114 -13.03 -4.51 -14.93
C ASP A 114 -12.84 -6.02 -14.69
N HIS A 115 -11.63 -6.41 -14.34
CA HIS A 115 -11.21 -7.79 -14.09
C HIS A 115 -10.47 -7.88 -12.74
N PRO A 116 -11.18 -7.81 -11.59
CA PRO A 116 -10.57 -7.80 -10.26
C PRO A 116 -9.64 -8.98 -10.00
N GLU A 117 -9.93 -10.14 -10.59
CA GLU A 117 -9.11 -11.37 -10.48
C GLU A 117 -7.71 -11.23 -11.07
N ARG A 118 -7.46 -10.20 -11.86
CA ARG A 118 -6.13 -9.87 -12.39
C ARG A 118 -5.28 -9.09 -11.40
N ASN A 119 -5.85 -8.58 -10.33
CA ASN A 119 -5.07 -7.91 -9.31
C ASN A 119 -4.46 -8.93 -8.34
N LEU A 120 -3.35 -8.55 -7.75
CA LEU A 120 -2.76 -9.28 -6.64
C LEU A 120 -3.26 -8.66 -5.34
N PHE A 121 -4.09 -9.38 -4.61
CA PHE A 121 -4.50 -9.02 -3.27
C PHE A 121 -3.61 -9.72 -2.25
N LYS A 122 -3.08 -8.97 -1.32
CA LYS A 122 -2.21 -9.49 -0.26
C LYS A 122 -2.52 -8.79 1.07
N VAL A 123 -2.57 -9.53 2.14
CA VAL A 123 -2.59 -9.00 3.49
C VAL A 123 -1.23 -9.24 4.15
N VAL A 124 -0.69 -8.20 4.76
CA VAL A 124 0.58 -8.26 5.47
C VAL A 124 0.36 -7.75 6.88
N ASN A 125 0.63 -8.57 7.90
CA ASN A 125 0.59 -8.11 9.27
C ASN A 125 1.95 -7.55 9.69
N GLN A 126 1.96 -6.77 10.78
CA GLN A 126 3.17 -6.21 11.38
C GLN A 126 4.04 -5.44 10.36
N TRP A 127 3.38 -4.71 9.46
CA TRP A 127 4.05 -3.94 8.41
C TRP A 127 4.76 -2.72 9.00
N ARG A 128 6.09 -2.71 8.92
CA ARG A 128 6.92 -1.62 9.45
C ARG A 128 7.26 -0.63 8.35
N VAL A 129 7.15 0.65 8.65
CA VAL A 129 7.65 1.74 7.81
C VAL A 129 8.49 2.69 8.63
N GLU A 130 9.67 3.04 8.13
CA GLU A 130 10.63 3.95 8.76
C GLU A 130 10.64 5.29 8.02
N GLU A 131 10.10 6.32 8.64
CA GLU A 131 10.26 7.69 8.20
C GLU A 131 11.01 8.48 9.29
N TYR A 132 10.33 9.32 10.06
CA TYR A 132 10.93 10.02 11.22
C TYR A 132 10.83 9.22 12.52
N LYS A 133 9.89 8.27 12.57
CA LYS A 133 9.70 7.31 13.67
C LYS A 133 9.35 5.96 13.06
N ASN A 134 9.88 4.90 13.67
CA ASN A 134 9.47 3.54 13.32
C ASN A 134 7.98 3.39 13.58
N LYS A 135 7.19 3.24 12.53
CA LYS A 135 5.76 2.96 12.62
C LYS A 135 5.54 1.52 12.16
N ARG A 136 4.72 0.82 12.90
CA ARG A 136 4.34 -0.55 12.61
C ARG A 136 2.82 -0.64 12.65
N CYS A 137 2.24 -0.96 11.52
CA CYS A 137 0.81 -1.21 11.39
C CYS A 137 0.52 -2.66 11.80
N ASP A 138 -0.58 -2.90 12.48
CA ASP A 138 -0.99 -4.26 12.83
C ASP A 138 -1.23 -5.07 11.56
N MET A 139 -1.92 -4.48 10.58
CA MET A 139 -2.15 -5.12 9.29
C MET A 139 -2.31 -4.09 8.18
N VAL A 140 -1.83 -4.44 6.97
CA VAL A 140 -2.02 -3.66 5.74
C VAL A 140 -2.57 -4.56 4.65
N VAL A 141 -3.60 -4.09 3.95
CA VAL A 141 -4.08 -4.74 2.73
C VAL A 141 -3.43 -4.06 1.54
N MET A 142 -2.71 -4.86 0.77
CA MET A 142 -2.03 -4.46 -0.45
C MET A 142 -2.83 -4.89 -1.68
N VAL A 143 -2.92 -4.02 -2.67
CA VAL A 143 -3.41 -4.37 -4.00
C VAL A 143 -2.32 -4.04 -5.01
N ASN A 144 -1.83 -5.03 -5.73
CA ASN A 144 -0.72 -4.88 -6.69
C ASN A 144 0.54 -4.25 -6.06
N GLY A 145 0.79 -4.49 -4.78
CA GLY A 145 1.91 -3.90 -4.03
C GLY A 145 1.66 -2.47 -3.51
N LEU A 146 0.46 -1.91 -3.75
CA LEU A 146 0.04 -0.61 -3.23
C LEU A 146 -0.66 -0.79 -1.88
N PRO A 147 -0.24 -0.10 -0.80
CA PRO A 147 -0.87 -0.18 0.52
C PRO A 147 -2.16 0.64 0.53
N LEU A 148 -3.31 -0.01 0.38
CA LEU A 148 -4.60 0.68 0.24
C LEU A 148 -5.41 0.75 1.53
N VAL A 149 -5.25 -0.23 2.43
CA VAL A 149 -5.97 -0.25 3.71
C VAL A 149 -5.00 -0.52 4.84
N VAL A 150 -5.05 0.32 5.86
CA VAL A 150 -4.34 0.12 7.13
C VAL A 150 -5.36 -0.28 8.18
N VAL A 151 -5.08 -1.37 8.89
CA VAL A 151 -5.89 -1.86 10.01
C VAL A 151 -5.09 -1.72 11.28
N GLU A 152 -5.68 -1.05 12.27
CA GLU A 152 -5.18 -0.93 13.64
C GLU A 152 -6.15 -1.61 14.58
N LEU A 153 -5.66 -2.53 15.38
CA LEU A 153 -6.45 -3.29 16.31
C LEU A 153 -6.31 -2.71 17.71
N LYS A 154 -7.42 -2.70 18.45
CA LYS A 154 -7.42 -2.29 19.86
C LYS A 154 -8.16 -3.32 20.68
N SER A 155 -7.56 -3.69 21.81
CA SER A 155 -8.19 -4.60 22.76
C SER A 155 -9.35 -3.89 23.46
N ALA A 156 -10.52 -4.50 23.42
CA ALA A 156 -11.68 -4.03 24.19
C ALA A 156 -11.50 -4.14 25.70
N ILE A 157 -10.42 -4.77 26.16
CA ILE A 157 -10.12 -5.03 27.59
C ILE A 157 -9.26 -3.91 28.19
N SER A 158 -8.62 -3.11 27.36
CA SER A 158 -7.83 -1.95 27.83
C SER A 158 -8.82 -0.83 28.18
N GLU A 159 -8.97 -0.52 29.45
CA GLU A 159 -9.88 0.55 29.97
C GLU A 159 -9.57 1.93 29.36
N ASP A 160 -8.38 2.12 28.79
CA ASP A 160 -7.91 3.37 28.18
C ASP A 160 -7.93 3.36 26.64
N ALA A 161 -8.27 2.24 25.98
CA ALA A 161 -8.26 2.17 24.52
C ALA A 161 -9.58 2.68 23.94
N THR A 162 -9.55 3.89 23.39
CA THR A 162 -10.71 4.52 22.74
C THR A 162 -10.61 4.46 21.21
N ILE A 163 -11.75 4.57 20.54
CA ILE A 163 -11.82 4.75 19.09
C ILE A 163 -11.00 5.98 18.66
N ASP A 164 -10.97 7.02 19.52
CA ASP A 164 -10.19 8.24 19.28
C ASP A 164 -8.68 7.96 19.25
N ASP A 165 -8.17 7.01 20.04
CA ASP A 165 -6.75 6.66 20.03
C ASP A 165 -6.38 5.85 18.79
N ALA A 166 -7.23 4.93 18.35
CA ALA A 166 -7.07 4.24 17.08
C ALA A 166 -7.10 5.23 15.90
N TYR A 167 -8.03 6.19 15.91
CA TYR A 167 -8.12 7.23 14.89
C TYR A 167 -6.89 8.16 14.86
N LYS A 168 -6.38 8.56 16.02
CA LYS A 168 -5.13 9.34 16.10
C LYS A 168 -3.94 8.56 15.56
N GLN A 169 -3.88 7.26 15.83
CA GLN A 169 -2.83 6.38 15.33
C GLN A 169 -2.89 6.28 13.80
N ILE A 170 -4.07 6.04 13.23
CA ILE A 170 -4.28 6.03 11.77
C ILE A 170 -3.92 7.39 11.15
N LYS A 171 -4.33 8.51 11.75
CA LYS A 171 -3.92 9.84 11.28
C LYS A 171 -2.42 10.06 11.25
N ASN A 172 -1.68 9.43 12.17
CA ASN A 172 -0.22 9.49 12.19
C ASN A 172 0.44 8.72 11.02
N TYR A 173 -0.30 7.88 10.29
CA TYR A 173 0.19 7.22 9.08
C TYR A 173 -0.05 8.04 7.80
N GLN A 174 -0.90 9.08 7.84
CA GLN A 174 -1.22 9.90 6.66
C GLN A 174 -0.03 10.67 6.04
N PRO A 175 1.03 11.07 6.77
CA PRO A 175 2.20 11.72 6.18
C PRO A 175 3.05 10.87 5.24
N PHE A 176 2.75 9.58 5.08
CA PHE A 176 3.56 8.63 4.33
C PHE A 176 3.76 8.94 2.85
N GLN A 177 3.02 9.87 2.28
CA GLN A 177 3.10 10.15 0.85
C GLN A 177 3.84 11.44 0.50
N ALA A 178 4.38 12.19 1.46
CA ALA A 178 4.78 13.58 1.21
C ALA A 178 6.25 13.95 1.47
N SER A 179 7.15 13.04 1.82
CA SER A 179 8.51 13.47 2.22
C SER A 179 9.64 12.94 1.36
N SER A 180 9.66 13.30 0.08
CA SER A 180 10.88 13.16 -0.72
C SER A 180 11.39 14.48 -1.33
N ALA A 181 11.13 15.63 -0.72
CA ALA A 181 11.73 16.87 -1.21
C ALA A 181 11.84 17.92 -0.11
N THR A 182 12.93 17.92 0.64
CA THR A 182 13.54 19.19 1.06
C THR A 182 15.00 18.96 1.42
N THR A 183 15.89 19.07 0.45
CA THR A 183 17.25 19.50 0.69
C THR A 183 17.23 21.01 0.83
N PRO A 184 17.59 21.60 1.96
CA PRO A 184 17.87 23.02 2.01
C PRO A 184 19.20 23.27 1.32
N SER A 185 19.15 24.03 0.23
CA SER A 185 20.33 24.66 -0.36
C SER A 185 20.83 25.73 0.61
N THR A 186 22.03 25.59 1.05
CA THR A 186 22.86 26.68 1.58
C THR A 186 23.56 27.34 0.44
#